data_0cf94a72c862a7e0bb32e36f78171681
#
_entry.id   0cf94a72c862a7e0bb32e36f78171681
#
_cell.length_a   1.000
_cell.length_b   1.000
_cell.length_c   1.000
_cell.angle_alpha   90.00
_cell.angle_beta   90.00
_cell.angle_gamma   90.00
#
_symmetry.space_group_name_H-M   'P 1'
#
loop_
_entity.id
_entity.type
_entity.pdbx_description
1 polymer ?
#
loop_
_entity_poly.entity_id
_entity_poly.type
_entity_poly.pdbx_seq_one_letter_code
_entity_poly.pdbx_strand_id
1 'polypeptide(L)'
;MAIVEIINLTKSFKDIEVIHNTSFYLNKGKVYGFVGPNGAGKTTIIKMILGILKPDSGKITIFNQTVEQNSENILSRIGLVLGPSFYGHLDAYKNLKLIANMKGLSLDTERLNEYLSMVGLKDVKKKKVKNFSMGMKQRLSIAASLLGSPEILIWDEPINGLDPQGVIEIRSLIRFLQEKKGITFLISSHILSELDKVISDIIIINYGKVEFFGSCHYLLQKYNCRNLEEAYLACLSGGEYD
;
A
#
# COMPACT_ATOMS: atom_id res chain seq x y z
N MET A 1 -11.61 -3.83 14.90
CA MET A 1 -10.59 -3.22 15.79
C MET A 1 -9.58 -2.52 14.91
N ALA A 2 -9.31 -1.25 15.17
CA ALA A 2 -8.34 -0.46 14.42
C ALA A 2 -6.92 -1.00 14.65
N ILE A 3 -6.16 -1.16 13.56
CA ILE A 3 -4.76 -1.61 13.57
C ILE A 3 -3.81 -0.44 13.28
N VAL A 4 -4.31 0.59 12.58
CA VAL A 4 -3.68 1.89 12.35
C VAL A 4 -4.69 2.97 12.68
N GLU A 5 -4.28 3.99 13.42
CA GLU A 5 -5.09 5.18 13.71
C GLU A 5 -4.27 6.43 13.42
N ILE A 6 -4.86 7.35 12.70
CA ILE A 6 -4.31 8.65 12.36
C ILE A 6 -5.27 9.70 12.87
N ILE A 7 -4.79 10.61 13.72
CA ILE A 7 -5.63 11.59 14.40
C ILE A 7 -5.02 12.99 14.21
N ASN A 8 -5.79 13.88 13.59
CA ASN A 8 -5.50 15.30 13.42
C ASN A 8 -4.09 15.58 12.84
N LEU A 9 -3.70 14.78 11.85
CA LEU A 9 -2.36 14.82 11.28
C LEU A 9 -2.17 16.06 10.41
N THR A 10 -1.09 16.81 10.65
CA THR A 10 -0.68 17.94 9.82
C THR A 10 0.77 17.80 9.37
N LYS A 11 1.08 18.36 8.21
CA LYS A 11 2.45 18.45 7.70
C LYS A 11 2.63 19.61 6.77
N SER A 12 3.64 20.42 7.05
CA SER A 12 4.12 21.50 6.19
C SER A 12 5.52 21.23 5.69
N PHE A 13 5.84 21.72 4.52
CA PHE A 13 7.19 21.81 3.98
C PHE A 13 7.49 23.28 3.70
N LYS A 14 8.46 23.86 4.44
CA LYS A 14 8.66 25.30 4.47
C LYS A 14 7.35 25.98 4.87
N ASP A 15 6.84 26.90 4.03
CA ASP A 15 5.63 27.69 4.28
C ASP A 15 4.36 27.07 3.64
N ILE A 16 4.46 25.84 3.08
CA ILE A 16 3.32 25.19 2.40
C ILE A 16 2.83 24.04 3.25
N GLU A 17 1.61 24.13 3.78
CA GLU A 17 0.93 23.02 4.42
C GLU A 17 0.46 22.03 3.35
N VAL A 18 0.89 20.76 3.48
CA VAL A 18 0.63 19.69 2.51
C VAL A 18 -0.39 18.68 3.06
N ILE A 19 -0.47 18.54 4.37
CA ILE A 19 -1.47 17.69 5.04
C ILE A 19 -2.20 18.55 6.06
N HIS A 20 -3.53 18.59 5.93
CA HIS A 20 -4.42 19.48 6.66
C HIS A 20 -5.34 18.70 7.60
N ASN A 21 -4.98 18.61 8.89
CA ASN A 21 -5.82 18.02 9.94
C ASN A 21 -6.52 16.71 9.55
N THR A 22 -5.75 15.77 9.02
CA THR A 22 -6.24 14.52 8.44
C THR A 22 -6.42 13.46 9.51
N SER A 23 -7.60 12.78 9.53
CA SER A 23 -7.90 11.68 10.46
C SER A 23 -8.58 10.53 9.73
N PHE A 24 -8.11 9.30 9.95
CA PHE A 24 -8.75 8.05 9.52
C PHE A 24 -8.13 6.86 10.26
N TYR A 25 -8.71 5.68 10.08
CA TYR A 25 -8.20 4.46 10.70
C TYR A 25 -8.30 3.26 9.76
N LEU A 26 -7.48 2.25 9.99
CA LEU A 26 -7.55 0.98 9.28
C LEU A 26 -7.92 -0.13 10.27
N ASN A 27 -8.99 -0.86 9.97
CA ASN A 27 -9.37 -2.05 10.72
C ASN A 27 -8.62 -3.29 10.22
N LYS A 28 -8.31 -4.19 11.15
CA LYS A 28 -7.61 -5.45 10.83
C LYS A 28 -8.38 -6.26 9.78
N GLY A 29 -7.65 -6.84 8.82
CA GLY A 29 -8.17 -7.77 7.82
C GLY A 29 -8.99 -7.13 6.70
N LYS A 30 -8.93 -5.81 6.51
CA LYS A 30 -9.58 -5.11 5.42
C LYS A 30 -8.62 -4.65 4.34
N VAL A 31 -9.12 -4.40 3.14
CA VAL A 31 -8.37 -3.82 2.02
C VAL A 31 -8.87 -2.40 1.77
N TYR A 32 -8.00 -1.43 2.02
CA TYR A 32 -8.27 0.00 1.84
C TYR A 32 -7.66 0.52 0.55
N GLY A 33 -8.47 1.16 -0.30
CA GLY A 33 -7.99 2.00 -1.38
C GLY A 33 -7.63 3.40 -0.85
N PHE A 34 -6.43 3.88 -1.15
CA PHE A 34 -5.98 5.23 -0.80
C PHE A 34 -5.84 6.05 -2.07
N VAL A 35 -6.85 6.85 -2.37
CA VAL A 35 -7.10 7.44 -3.68
C VAL A 35 -7.07 8.96 -3.63
N GLY A 36 -6.53 9.56 -4.67
CA GLY A 36 -6.47 11.01 -4.82
C GLY A 36 -5.54 11.39 -5.97
N PRO A 37 -5.60 12.64 -6.46
CA PRO A 37 -4.74 13.10 -7.54
C PRO A 37 -3.25 13.07 -7.16
N ASN A 38 -2.39 13.22 -8.16
CA ASN A 38 -0.96 13.39 -7.91
C ASN A 38 -0.73 14.67 -7.09
N GLY A 39 0.13 14.57 -6.07
CA GLY A 39 0.35 15.69 -5.14
C GLY A 39 -0.69 15.83 -4.02
N ALA A 40 -1.73 15.00 -3.96
CA ALA A 40 -2.75 15.07 -2.89
C ALA A 40 -2.24 14.78 -1.48
N GLY A 41 -0.99 14.29 -1.32
CA GLY A 41 -0.40 13.99 -0.01
C GLY A 41 -0.31 12.51 0.33
N LYS A 42 -0.73 11.58 -0.55
CA LYS A 42 -0.71 10.12 -0.30
C LYS A 42 0.65 9.61 0.18
N THR A 43 1.70 9.83 -0.61
CA THR A 43 3.06 9.39 -0.27
C THR A 43 3.60 10.08 0.98
N THR A 44 3.20 11.32 1.26
CA THR A 44 3.56 12.04 2.49
C THR A 44 2.96 11.35 3.71
N ILE A 45 1.68 11.00 3.67
CA ILE A 45 1.01 10.26 4.76
C ILE A 45 1.63 8.87 4.92
N ILE A 46 1.89 8.13 3.83
CA ILE A 46 2.58 6.84 3.89
C ILE A 46 3.95 6.96 4.58
N LYS A 47 4.75 7.97 4.23
CA LYS A 47 6.04 8.22 4.88
C LYS A 47 5.91 8.54 6.37
N MET A 48 4.85 9.23 6.78
CA MET A 48 4.57 9.49 8.19
C MET A 48 4.12 8.23 8.94
N ILE A 49 3.28 7.37 8.34
CA ILE A 49 2.91 6.05 8.87
C ILE A 49 4.16 5.19 9.11
N LEU A 50 5.14 5.27 8.23
CA LEU A 50 6.40 4.52 8.32
C LEU A 50 7.44 5.16 9.25
N GLY A 51 7.14 6.31 9.87
CA GLY A 51 8.10 7.03 10.70
C GLY A 51 9.30 7.64 9.94
N ILE A 52 9.27 7.61 8.60
CA ILE A 52 10.30 8.22 7.74
C ILE A 52 10.20 9.75 7.79
N LEU A 53 8.99 10.25 7.95
CA LEU A 53 8.69 11.67 8.04
C LEU A 53 7.92 11.94 9.33
N LYS A 54 8.40 12.91 10.11
CA LYS A 54 7.70 13.33 11.34
C LYS A 54 6.56 14.29 10.99
N PRO A 55 5.34 14.08 11.52
CA PRO A 55 4.25 15.06 11.42
C PRO A 55 4.59 16.33 12.22
N ASP A 56 3.98 17.45 11.86
CA ASP A 56 4.12 18.69 12.61
C ASP A 56 3.14 18.70 13.81
N SER A 57 1.95 18.11 13.62
CA SER A 57 1.00 17.84 14.72
C SER A 57 0.20 16.56 14.45
N GLY A 58 -0.58 16.16 15.44
CA GLY A 58 -1.38 14.95 15.39
C GLY A 58 -0.63 13.72 15.89
N LYS A 59 -1.24 12.56 15.74
CA LYS A 59 -0.73 11.30 16.27
C LYS A 59 -0.99 10.15 15.29
N ILE A 60 -0.01 9.25 15.18
CA ILE A 60 -0.14 7.99 14.47
C ILE A 60 0.11 6.85 15.47
N THR A 61 -0.86 5.94 15.57
CA THR A 61 -0.71 4.71 16.33
C THR A 61 -0.87 3.51 15.40
N ILE A 62 0.00 2.52 15.55
CA ILE A 62 -0.03 1.26 14.83
C ILE A 62 0.14 0.15 15.86
N PHE A 63 -0.75 -0.86 15.82
CA PHE A 63 -0.80 -1.93 16.83
C PHE A 63 -0.91 -1.38 18.26
N ASN A 64 -1.67 -0.29 18.47
CA ASN A 64 -1.80 0.45 19.75
C ASN A 64 -0.49 1.06 20.27
N GLN A 65 0.53 1.22 19.43
CA GLN A 65 1.81 1.83 19.76
C GLN A 65 2.04 3.07 18.92
N THR A 66 2.64 4.12 19.51
CA THR A 66 3.05 5.30 18.73
C THR A 66 4.26 4.98 17.87
N VAL A 67 4.20 5.40 16.61
CA VAL A 67 5.28 5.15 15.62
C VAL A 67 6.61 5.71 16.09
N GLU A 68 6.61 6.85 16.77
CA GLU A 68 7.83 7.51 17.28
C GLU A 68 8.54 6.69 18.37
N GLN A 69 7.83 5.88 19.13
CA GLN A 69 8.38 5.17 20.30
C GLN A 69 8.85 3.74 20.02
N ASN A 70 8.30 3.09 18.99
CA ASN A 70 8.51 1.65 18.72
C ASN A 70 8.63 1.34 17.22
N SER A 71 9.33 2.20 16.46
CA SER A 71 9.40 2.10 15.00
C SER A 71 9.93 0.75 14.49
N GLU A 72 10.93 0.16 15.12
CA GLU A 72 11.52 -1.11 14.69
C GLU A 72 10.53 -2.29 14.82
N ASN A 73 9.86 -2.42 15.97
CA ASN A 73 8.84 -3.45 16.20
C ASN A 73 7.64 -3.28 15.26
N ILE A 74 7.20 -2.04 15.03
CA ILE A 74 6.11 -1.73 14.12
C ILE A 74 6.50 -2.07 12.68
N LEU A 75 7.67 -1.61 12.21
CA LEU A 75 8.12 -1.78 10.83
C LEU A 75 8.41 -3.24 10.48
N SER A 76 8.84 -4.08 11.44
CA SER A 76 9.03 -5.51 11.22
C SER A 76 7.74 -6.23 10.81
N ARG A 77 6.58 -5.70 11.22
CA ARG A 77 5.23 -6.24 10.95
C ARG A 77 4.54 -5.57 9.76
N ILE A 78 5.23 -4.65 9.06
CA ILE A 78 4.73 -3.96 7.87
C ILE A 78 5.51 -4.42 6.64
N GLY A 79 4.78 -4.82 5.61
CA GLY A 79 5.34 -5.03 4.28
C GLY A 79 5.09 -3.83 3.38
N LEU A 80 6.11 -3.41 2.63
CA LEU A 80 6.10 -2.16 1.92
C LEU A 80 6.45 -2.33 0.44
N VAL A 81 5.69 -1.67 -0.43
CA VAL A 81 6.04 -1.42 -1.83
C VAL A 81 5.98 0.09 -2.07
N LEU A 82 7.15 0.72 -2.25
CA LEU A 82 7.31 2.15 -2.60
C LEU A 82 8.07 2.32 -3.93
N GLY A 83 7.86 1.39 -4.84
CA GLY A 83 8.61 1.32 -6.09
C GLY A 83 9.80 0.35 -6.03
N PRO A 84 10.27 -0.13 -7.21
CA PRO A 84 11.29 -1.15 -7.30
C PRO A 84 12.69 -0.57 -7.04
N SER A 85 13.31 -0.95 -5.92
CA SER A 85 14.69 -0.60 -5.57
C SER A 85 15.50 -1.86 -5.28
N PHE A 86 16.25 -2.35 -6.30
CA PHE A 86 16.99 -3.60 -6.24
C PHE A 86 18.39 -3.45 -6.80
N TYR A 87 19.30 -4.30 -6.35
CA TYR A 87 20.64 -4.42 -6.94
C TYR A 87 20.56 -5.09 -8.32
N GLY A 88 20.71 -4.30 -9.37
CA GLY A 88 20.52 -4.75 -10.75
C GLY A 88 21.50 -5.85 -11.21
N HIS A 89 22.68 -5.94 -10.60
CA HIS A 89 23.69 -6.98 -10.89
C HIS A 89 23.39 -8.33 -10.24
N LEU A 90 22.52 -8.36 -9.22
CA LEU A 90 22.03 -9.57 -8.58
C LEU A 90 20.79 -10.11 -9.31
N ASP A 91 20.56 -11.41 -9.18
CA ASP A 91 19.30 -12.04 -9.60
C ASP A 91 18.18 -11.82 -8.57
N ALA A 92 16.93 -12.22 -8.92
CA ALA A 92 15.78 -12.05 -8.04
C ALA A 92 15.93 -12.78 -6.72
N TYR A 93 16.43 -14.01 -6.75
CA TYR A 93 16.65 -14.81 -5.54
C TYR A 93 17.64 -14.14 -4.58
N LYS A 94 18.79 -13.68 -5.11
CA LYS A 94 19.83 -13.02 -4.29
C LYS A 94 19.35 -11.70 -3.72
N ASN A 95 18.58 -10.91 -4.48
CA ASN A 95 17.96 -9.69 -3.98
C ASN A 95 17.01 -10.00 -2.82
N LEU A 96 16.11 -10.99 -2.98
CA LEU A 96 15.16 -11.37 -1.95
C LEU A 96 15.86 -11.90 -0.69
N LYS A 97 16.91 -12.73 -0.85
CA LYS A 97 17.74 -13.24 0.25
C LYS A 97 18.45 -12.12 1.00
N LEU A 98 18.98 -11.12 0.27
CA LEU A 98 19.63 -9.97 0.89
C LEU A 98 18.63 -9.17 1.74
N ILE A 99 17.43 -8.90 1.22
CA ILE A 99 16.38 -8.19 1.97
C ILE A 99 15.93 -9.00 3.19
N ALA A 100 15.79 -10.32 3.06
CA ALA A 100 15.48 -11.19 4.20
C ALA A 100 16.54 -11.07 5.30
N ASN A 101 17.82 -11.15 4.93
CA ASN A 101 18.94 -10.98 5.87
C ASN A 101 18.94 -9.59 6.54
N MET A 102 18.66 -8.52 5.78
CA MET A 102 18.56 -7.16 6.34
C MET A 102 17.41 -7.02 7.35
N LYS A 103 16.34 -7.81 7.18
CA LYS A 103 15.24 -7.92 8.16
C LYS A 103 15.54 -8.88 9.30
N GLY A 104 16.73 -9.45 9.41
CA GLY A 104 17.09 -10.45 10.43
C GLY A 104 16.41 -11.81 10.24
N LEU A 105 15.88 -12.09 9.04
CA LEU A 105 15.15 -13.33 8.75
C LEU A 105 16.10 -14.39 8.22
N SER A 106 16.18 -15.54 8.91
CA SER A 106 16.90 -16.73 8.43
C SER A 106 15.94 -17.62 7.63
N LEU A 107 15.85 -17.35 6.31
CA LEU A 107 14.99 -18.11 5.39
C LEU A 107 15.83 -19.06 4.55
N ASP A 108 15.37 -20.31 4.44
CA ASP A 108 15.96 -21.29 3.55
C ASP A 108 15.62 -21.03 2.07
N THR A 109 16.21 -21.83 1.19
CA THR A 109 16.01 -21.69 -0.25
C THR A 109 14.59 -22.00 -0.67
N GLU A 110 13.92 -22.91 -0.01
CA GLU A 110 12.56 -23.35 -0.32
C GLU A 110 11.58 -22.21 -0.03
N ARG A 111 11.69 -21.63 1.15
CA ARG A 111 10.83 -20.50 1.56
C ARG A 111 11.00 -19.28 0.68
N LEU A 112 12.23 -18.93 0.28
CA LEU A 112 12.46 -17.83 -0.66
C LEU A 112 11.86 -18.11 -2.06
N ASN A 113 11.92 -19.37 -2.52
CA ASN A 113 11.30 -19.77 -3.76
C ASN A 113 9.76 -19.73 -3.70
N GLU A 114 9.14 -19.99 -2.56
CA GLU A 114 7.70 -19.82 -2.36
C GLU A 114 7.28 -18.39 -2.60
N TYR A 115 7.96 -17.40 -2.00
CA TYR A 115 7.66 -15.97 -2.23
C TYR A 115 7.80 -15.58 -3.70
N LEU A 116 8.85 -16.06 -4.39
CA LEU A 116 9.01 -15.81 -5.83
C LEU A 116 7.91 -16.49 -6.66
N SER A 117 7.46 -17.66 -6.23
CA SER A 117 6.36 -18.39 -6.89
C SER A 117 5.03 -17.65 -6.76
N MET A 118 4.72 -17.08 -5.58
CA MET A 118 3.50 -16.32 -5.32
C MET A 118 3.31 -15.13 -6.28
N VAL A 119 4.40 -14.59 -6.80
CA VAL A 119 4.39 -13.45 -7.73
C VAL A 119 4.77 -13.81 -9.17
N GLY A 120 4.84 -15.13 -9.50
CA GLY A 120 5.13 -15.59 -10.85
C GLY A 120 6.59 -15.39 -11.31
N LEU A 121 7.56 -15.33 -10.39
CA LEU A 121 8.99 -15.14 -10.71
C LEU A 121 9.84 -16.39 -10.53
N LYS A 122 9.24 -17.57 -10.28
CA LYS A 122 9.95 -18.83 -10.00
C LYS A 122 10.93 -19.20 -11.13
N ASP A 123 10.45 -19.13 -12.38
CA ASP A 123 11.22 -19.61 -13.55
C ASP A 123 12.32 -18.63 -13.96
N VAL A 124 12.22 -17.38 -13.55
CA VAL A 124 13.18 -16.32 -13.88
C VAL A 124 14.07 -15.90 -12.70
N LYS A 125 14.02 -16.64 -11.59
CA LYS A 125 14.71 -16.30 -10.34
C LYS A 125 16.22 -16.09 -10.45
N LYS A 126 16.88 -16.72 -11.43
CA LYS A 126 18.32 -16.57 -11.73
C LYS A 126 18.65 -15.45 -12.73
N LYS A 127 17.63 -14.83 -13.33
CA LYS A 127 17.83 -13.71 -14.27
C LYS A 127 18.19 -12.45 -13.47
N LYS A 128 19.23 -11.71 -13.90
CA LYS A 128 19.66 -10.46 -13.25
C LYS A 128 18.57 -9.40 -13.32
N VAL A 129 18.34 -8.69 -12.22
CA VAL A 129 17.26 -7.70 -12.11
C VAL A 129 17.43 -6.51 -13.05
N LYS A 130 18.65 -6.16 -13.48
CA LYS A 130 18.86 -5.16 -14.54
C LYS A 130 18.16 -5.52 -15.86
N ASN A 131 17.93 -6.80 -16.11
CA ASN A 131 17.27 -7.31 -17.32
C ASN A 131 15.77 -7.59 -17.11
N PHE A 132 15.20 -7.20 -15.96
CA PHE A 132 13.77 -7.32 -15.67
C PHE A 132 12.99 -6.21 -16.36
N SER A 133 11.77 -6.56 -16.85
CA SER A 133 10.77 -5.55 -17.20
C SER A 133 10.33 -4.78 -15.95
N MET A 134 9.63 -3.67 -16.14
CA MET A 134 9.03 -2.91 -15.03
C MET A 134 8.08 -3.80 -14.21
N GLY A 135 7.21 -4.56 -14.87
CA GLY A 135 6.30 -5.49 -14.21
C GLY A 135 7.01 -6.59 -13.42
N MET A 136 8.12 -7.15 -13.93
CA MET A 136 8.91 -8.13 -13.18
C MET A 136 9.56 -7.51 -11.94
N LYS A 137 10.03 -6.26 -12.01
CA LYS A 137 10.56 -5.54 -10.84
C LYS A 137 9.47 -5.27 -9.83
N GLN A 138 8.27 -4.90 -10.28
CA GLN A 138 7.11 -4.69 -9.42
C GLN A 138 6.71 -5.97 -8.69
N ARG A 139 6.62 -7.10 -9.39
CA ARG A 139 6.40 -8.42 -8.80
C ARG A 139 7.45 -8.78 -7.75
N LEU A 140 8.72 -8.48 -7.99
CA LEU A 140 9.78 -8.69 -7.00
C LEU A 140 9.62 -7.80 -5.77
N SER A 141 9.16 -6.53 -5.92
CA SER A 141 8.83 -5.64 -4.81
C SER A 141 7.71 -6.20 -3.95
N ILE A 142 6.68 -6.76 -4.59
CA ILE A 142 5.58 -7.43 -3.91
C ILE A 142 6.09 -8.65 -3.13
N ALA A 143 6.94 -9.52 -3.74
CA ALA A 143 7.54 -10.65 -3.04
C ALA A 143 8.36 -10.21 -1.80
N ALA A 144 9.15 -9.15 -1.95
CA ALA A 144 9.94 -8.59 -0.85
C ALA A 144 9.07 -8.03 0.29
N SER A 145 7.91 -7.45 -0.04
CA SER A 145 6.98 -6.93 0.96
C SER A 145 6.33 -8.02 1.82
N LEU A 146 6.28 -9.26 1.33
CA LEU A 146 5.71 -10.41 2.05
C LEU A 146 6.67 -11.05 3.06
N LEU A 147 7.96 -10.70 3.00
CA LEU A 147 8.98 -11.25 3.91
C LEU A 147 8.70 -10.87 5.36
N GLY A 148 8.77 -11.87 6.26
CA GLY A 148 8.55 -11.67 7.68
C GLY A 148 7.09 -11.81 8.11
N SER A 149 6.21 -12.27 7.24
CA SER A 149 4.78 -12.49 7.54
C SER A 149 4.10 -11.22 8.10
N PRO A 150 4.07 -10.12 7.33
CA PRO A 150 3.52 -8.86 7.79
C PRO A 150 2.03 -8.96 8.11
N GLU A 151 1.56 -8.13 9.05
CA GLU A 151 0.14 -7.98 9.37
C GLU A 151 -0.50 -6.82 8.58
N ILE A 152 0.32 -5.89 8.12
CA ILE A 152 -0.09 -4.77 7.26
C ILE A 152 0.78 -4.75 6.01
N LEU A 153 0.15 -4.57 4.85
CA LEU A 153 0.81 -4.31 3.58
C LEU A 153 0.44 -2.90 3.09
N ILE A 154 1.44 -2.06 2.92
CA ILE A 154 1.30 -0.71 2.34
C ILE A 154 1.92 -0.75 0.96
N TRP A 155 1.08 -0.70 -0.06
CA TRP A 155 1.50 -0.80 -1.45
C TRP A 155 1.18 0.48 -2.21
N ASP A 156 2.22 1.19 -2.61
CA ASP A 156 2.11 2.40 -3.44
C ASP A 156 2.17 2.02 -4.91
N GLU A 157 1.04 2.18 -5.63
CA GLU A 157 0.87 1.88 -7.05
C GLU A 157 1.32 0.45 -7.45
N PRO A 158 0.83 -0.62 -6.80
CA PRO A 158 1.36 -1.98 -6.96
C PRO A 158 1.11 -2.60 -8.34
N ILE A 159 0.15 -2.10 -9.09
CA ILE A 159 -0.23 -2.62 -10.42
C ILE A 159 0.44 -1.87 -11.57
N ASN A 160 1.16 -0.79 -11.31
CA ASN A 160 1.84 -0.02 -12.34
C ASN A 160 2.89 -0.85 -13.08
N GLY A 161 2.82 -0.81 -14.42
CA GLY A 161 3.74 -1.51 -15.30
C GLY A 161 3.51 -3.02 -15.42
N LEU A 162 2.41 -3.52 -14.86
CA LEU A 162 1.95 -4.89 -15.08
C LEU A 162 1.12 -4.98 -16.38
N ASP A 163 1.19 -6.11 -17.04
CA ASP A 163 0.26 -6.49 -18.11
C ASP A 163 -1.11 -6.88 -17.52
N PRO A 164 -2.18 -6.95 -18.32
CA PRO A 164 -3.52 -7.29 -17.84
C PRO A 164 -3.57 -8.60 -17.04
N GLN A 165 -2.83 -9.61 -17.46
CA GLN A 165 -2.75 -10.89 -16.74
C GLN A 165 -2.09 -10.70 -15.37
N GLY A 166 -1.00 -9.92 -15.29
CA GLY A 166 -0.32 -9.59 -14.05
C GLY A 166 -1.20 -8.84 -13.06
N VAL A 167 -2.04 -7.93 -13.54
CA VAL A 167 -3.03 -7.24 -12.70
C VAL A 167 -4.01 -8.23 -12.07
N ILE A 168 -4.54 -9.19 -12.86
CA ILE A 168 -5.46 -10.24 -12.37
C ILE A 168 -4.77 -11.10 -11.30
N GLU A 169 -3.52 -11.51 -11.52
CA GLU A 169 -2.75 -12.33 -10.58
C GLU A 169 -2.49 -11.59 -9.26
N ILE A 170 -2.11 -10.31 -9.31
CA ILE A 170 -1.88 -9.52 -8.10
C ILE A 170 -3.18 -9.28 -7.32
N ARG A 171 -4.30 -9.04 -8.00
CA ARG A 171 -5.62 -8.96 -7.35
C ARG A 171 -6.00 -10.28 -6.65
N SER A 172 -5.74 -11.41 -7.30
CA SER A 172 -5.97 -12.74 -6.70
C SER A 172 -5.09 -12.96 -5.48
N LEU A 173 -3.83 -12.50 -5.52
CA LEU A 173 -2.91 -12.55 -4.40
C LEU A 173 -3.40 -11.68 -3.22
N ILE A 174 -3.89 -10.46 -3.48
CA ILE A 174 -4.45 -9.57 -2.45
C ILE A 174 -5.62 -10.26 -1.74
N ARG A 175 -6.57 -10.81 -2.50
CA ARG A 175 -7.72 -11.55 -1.94
C ARG A 175 -7.26 -12.75 -1.10
N PHE A 176 -6.38 -13.57 -1.63
CA PHE A 176 -5.84 -14.71 -0.90
C PHE A 176 -5.18 -14.31 0.42
N LEU A 177 -4.34 -13.29 0.41
CA LEU A 177 -3.65 -12.81 1.61
C LEU A 177 -4.61 -12.20 2.63
N GLN A 178 -5.61 -11.46 2.18
CA GLN A 178 -6.64 -10.89 3.03
C GLN A 178 -7.53 -11.99 3.64
N GLU A 179 -8.12 -12.87 2.82
CA GLU A 179 -9.09 -13.88 3.27
C GLU A 179 -8.45 -15.02 4.09
N LYS A 180 -7.28 -15.51 3.68
CA LYS A 180 -6.64 -16.67 4.30
C LYS A 180 -5.62 -16.32 5.36
N LYS A 181 -5.03 -15.12 5.32
CA LYS A 181 -4.01 -14.68 6.27
C LYS A 181 -4.46 -13.52 7.16
N GLY A 182 -5.62 -12.93 6.89
CA GLY A 182 -6.14 -11.79 7.65
C GLY A 182 -5.29 -10.52 7.54
N ILE A 183 -4.50 -10.39 6.47
CA ILE A 183 -3.62 -9.23 6.27
C ILE A 183 -4.45 -8.00 5.96
N THR A 184 -4.07 -6.88 6.54
CA THR A 184 -4.66 -5.56 6.27
C THR A 184 -3.88 -4.89 5.15
N PHE A 185 -4.57 -4.28 4.20
CA PHE A 185 -3.94 -3.58 3.09
C PHE A 185 -4.28 -2.09 3.09
N LEU A 186 -3.28 -1.27 2.78
CA LEU A 186 -3.43 0.11 2.32
C LEU A 186 -2.80 0.21 0.93
N ILE A 187 -3.62 0.35 -0.10
CA ILE A 187 -3.19 0.34 -1.49
C ILE A 187 -3.46 1.70 -2.11
N SER A 188 -2.42 2.42 -2.51
CA SER A 188 -2.60 3.60 -3.33
C SER A 188 -2.75 3.22 -4.81
N SER A 189 -3.61 3.90 -5.52
CA SER A 189 -3.67 3.85 -6.98
C SER A 189 -4.37 5.07 -7.54
N HIS A 190 -4.05 5.38 -8.78
CA HIS A 190 -4.77 6.35 -9.60
C HIS A 190 -5.74 5.66 -10.58
N ILE A 191 -5.76 4.32 -10.65
CA ILE A 191 -6.63 3.51 -11.51
C ILE A 191 -7.70 2.85 -10.62
N LEU A 192 -8.83 3.55 -10.41
CA LEU A 192 -9.90 3.10 -9.52
C LEU A 192 -10.58 1.82 -10.00
N SER A 193 -10.82 1.68 -11.30
CA SER A 193 -11.44 0.48 -11.88
C SER A 193 -10.68 -0.82 -11.61
N GLU A 194 -9.39 -0.73 -11.33
CA GLU A 194 -8.58 -1.89 -10.96
C GLU A 194 -8.63 -2.16 -9.46
N LEU A 195 -8.75 -1.11 -8.64
CA LEU A 195 -8.88 -1.23 -7.19
C LEU A 195 -10.27 -1.69 -6.76
N ASP A 196 -11.34 -1.23 -7.42
CA ASP A 196 -12.75 -1.54 -7.11
C ASP A 196 -12.98 -3.04 -6.89
N LYS A 197 -12.25 -3.87 -7.63
CA LYS A 197 -12.38 -5.33 -7.57
C LYS A 197 -11.80 -5.99 -6.32
N VAL A 198 -11.05 -5.27 -5.49
CA VAL A 198 -10.34 -5.84 -4.33
C VAL A 198 -10.51 -5.07 -3.03
N ILE A 199 -10.85 -3.78 -3.08
CA ILE A 199 -11.01 -2.95 -1.87
C ILE A 199 -12.39 -3.11 -1.26
N SER A 200 -12.46 -3.07 0.06
CA SER A 200 -13.71 -3.02 0.83
C SER A 200 -14.05 -1.61 1.28
N ASP A 201 -13.02 -0.83 1.56
CA ASP A 201 -13.11 0.53 2.10
C ASP A 201 -12.20 1.46 1.29
N ILE A 202 -12.53 2.74 1.26
CA ILE A 202 -11.80 3.75 0.48
C ILE A 202 -11.53 5.00 1.33
N ILE A 203 -10.35 5.56 1.14
CA ILE A 203 -9.91 6.85 1.67
C ILE A 203 -9.65 7.75 0.46
N ILE A 204 -10.46 8.79 0.29
CA ILE A 204 -10.27 9.78 -0.76
C ILE A 204 -9.59 10.98 -0.14
N ILE A 205 -8.41 11.32 -0.68
CA ILE A 205 -7.63 12.49 -0.25
C ILE A 205 -7.48 13.48 -1.40
N ASN A 206 -7.68 14.76 -1.11
CA ASN A 206 -7.50 15.85 -2.05
C ASN A 206 -6.86 17.03 -1.33
N TYR A 207 -5.84 17.64 -1.94
CA TYR A 207 -5.09 18.77 -1.36
C TYR A 207 -4.79 18.59 0.14
N GLY A 208 -4.30 17.42 0.53
CA GLY A 208 -3.92 17.12 1.91
C GLY A 208 -5.06 16.89 2.90
N LYS A 209 -6.33 16.89 2.45
CA LYS A 209 -7.52 16.64 3.26
C LYS A 209 -8.17 15.32 2.88
N VAL A 210 -8.70 14.60 3.87
CA VAL A 210 -9.57 13.44 3.63
C VAL A 210 -10.97 13.95 3.33
N GLU A 211 -11.38 13.80 2.08
CA GLU A 211 -12.73 14.18 1.60
C GLU A 211 -13.76 13.10 1.91
N PHE A 212 -13.31 11.84 1.91
CA PHE A 212 -14.14 10.71 2.26
C PHE A 212 -13.32 9.59 2.89
N PHE A 213 -13.91 8.95 3.90
CA PHE A 213 -13.41 7.73 4.50
C PHE A 213 -14.60 6.82 4.88
N GLY A 214 -14.61 5.60 4.35
CA GLY A 214 -15.69 4.66 4.61
C GLY A 214 -15.70 3.46 3.65
N SER A 215 -16.77 2.65 3.70
CA SER A 215 -16.93 1.54 2.78
C SER A 215 -17.20 2.02 1.35
N CYS A 216 -16.72 1.26 0.37
CA CYS A 216 -17.02 1.52 -1.04
C CYS A 216 -18.53 1.54 -1.31
N HIS A 217 -19.26 0.63 -0.69
CA HIS A 217 -20.73 0.58 -0.78
C HIS A 217 -21.39 1.88 -0.30
N TYR A 218 -20.95 2.41 0.86
CA TYR A 218 -21.51 3.67 1.39
C TYR A 218 -21.16 4.86 0.49
N LEU A 219 -19.97 4.89 -0.12
CA LEU A 219 -19.60 5.94 -1.08
C LEU A 219 -20.55 5.94 -2.29
N LEU A 220 -20.80 4.75 -2.88
CA LEU A 220 -21.71 4.60 -4.02
C LEU A 220 -23.14 5.05 -3.67
N GLN A 221 -23.65 4.68 -2.51
CA GLN A 221 -24.97 5.11 -2.04
C GLN A 221 -25.04 6.62 -1.79
N LYS A 222 -24.02 7.18 -1.13
CA LYS A 222 -23.98 8.61 -0.80
C LYS A 222 -24.08 9.51 -2.03
N TYR A 223 -23.44 9.14 -3.14
CA TYR A 223 -23.41 9.90 -4.37
C TYR A 223 -24.34 9.37 -5.46
N ASN A 224 -25.11 8.30 -5.16
CA ASN A 224 -26.02 7.64 -6.10
C ASN A 224 -25.33 7.23 -7.42
N CYS A 225 -24.08 6.73 -7.32
CA CYS A 225 -23.26 6.34 -8.46
C CYS A 225 -23.25 4.83 -8.68
N ARG A 226 -22.94 4.39 -9.91
CA ARG A 226 -22.90 2.96 -10.28
C ARG A 226 -21.53 2.32 -10.08
N ASN A 227 -20.46 3.13 -10.08
CA ASN A 227 -19.09 2.66 -9.94
C ASN A 227 -18.25 3.65 -9.11
N LEU A 228 -17.08 3.19 -8.64
CA LEU A 228 -16.22 4.01 -7.78
C LEU A 228 -15.60 5.20 -8.51
N GLU A 229 -15.42 5.16 -9.83
CA GLU A 229 -14.87 6.28 -10.59
C GLU A 229 -15.84 7.47 -10.61
N GLU A 230 -17.13 7.20 -10.89
CA GLU A 230 -18.19 8.21 -10.80
C GLU A 230 -18.29 8.78 -9.38
N ALA A 231 -18.32 7.90 -8.36
CA ALA A 231 -18.44 8.31 -6.97
C ALA A 231 -17.22 9.13 -6.48
N TYR A 232 -16.02 8.79 -6.94
CA TYR A 232 -14.81 9.55 -6.66
C TYR A 232 -14.87 10.95 -7.26
N LEU A 233 -15.28 11.08 -8.53
CA LEU A 233 -15.42 12.37 -9.18
C LEU A 233 -16.52 13.22 -8.51
N ALA A 234 -17.67 12.63 -8.19
CA ALA A 234 -18.74 13.31 -7.44
C ALA A 234 -18.28 13.76 -6.05
N CYS A 235 -17.46 12.96 -5.37
CA CYS A 235 -16.88 13.34 -4.09
C CYS A 235 -15.97 14.57 -4.19
N LEU A 236 -15.16 14.65 -5.23
CA LEU A 236 -14.22 15.77 -5.44
C LEU A 236 -14.90 17.07 -5.94
N SER A 237 -16.02 16.94 -6.66
CA SER A 237 -16.80 18.11 -7.15
C SER A 237 -17.81 18.65 -6.13
N GLY A 238 -17.86 18.11 -4.91
CA GLY A 238 -18.83 18.53 -3.89
C GLY A 238 -20.25 18.03 -4.13
N GLY A 239 -20.43 17.03 -5.01
CA GLY A 239 -21.73 16.44 -5.33
C GLY A 239 -22.48 17.08 -6.51
N GLU A 240 -21.90 18.07 -7.15
CA GLU A 240 -22.41 18.64 -8.38
C GLU A 240 -21.90 17.84 -9.60
N TYR A 241 -22.62 16.78 -9.94
CA TYR A 241 -22.60 16.16 -11.28
C TYR A 241 -24.00 16.25 -11.86
N ASP A 242 -24.17 17.13 -12.86
CA ASP A 242 -25.32 17.15 -13.76
C ASP A 242 -25.36 15.89 -14.66
#